data_9bf84522b1b7e1971e664842198b7c50
#
_entry.id   9bf84522b1b7e1971e664842198b7c50
#
_cell.length_a   1.000
_cell.length_b   1.000
_cell.length_c   1.000
_cell.angle_alpha   90.00
_cell.angle_beta   90.00
_cell.angle_gamma   90.00
#
_symmetry.space_group_name_H-M   'P 1'
#
loop_
_entity.id
_entity.type
_entity.pdbx_description
1 polymer ?
#
loop_
_entity_poly.entity_id
_entity_poly.type
_entity_poly.pdbx_seq_one_letter_code
_entity_poly.pdbx_strand_id
1 'polypeptide(L)'
;MSRNSNSRNSRSESGIGAFEIVNGILTVILIILGGLVSWTMLKYDFLNFRGINYGIIGVIILAIILAIFLVIKKKAKIFNAIMLIVMNIALVFSYMQFRTAIGLFDNLNSNAAVSEYTMSVVVMKNDAAEKLADLKGEAVAAPVSADGENINKLMKEIRDKEKQSLDLTESKNYISAYEELAAGTSKAMILNSSFEDLITSQHADFRDKTKKIYEYKITKAVSTKAKQNSGDTFNVYISGIDTYGPVSSVSRSDVNIIMTVNKKTGKILLTTTPRDSYVKIADGGNNQYDKLTHAGLYGVDSSIHTLENLYGIKIDYYARLNFTSFLKLIDTVGGVDVYNDQAFTSRHGRFEFPQGMVHLNAEKALGFVRERYGLAGGDN
;
A
#
# COMPACT_ATOMS: atom_id res chain seq x y z
N MET A 1 38.46 -57.65 71.30
CA MET A 1 38.52 -57.48 69.83
C MET A 1 37.34 -56.58 69.38
N SER A 2 37.61 -55.27 69.18
CA SER A 2 36.66 -54.30 68.81
C SER A 2 36.71 -54.10 67.28
N ARG A 3 35.61 -54.23 66.58
CA ARG A 3 35.50 -53.87 65.15
C ARG A 3 34.66 -52.55 65.01
N ASN A 4 35.40 -51.49 64.78
CA ASN A 4 34.85 -50.19 64.37
C ASN A 4 34.30 -50.32 62.96
N SER A 5 33.02 -50.11 62.76
CA SER A 5 32.39 -49.90 61.44
C SER A 5 32.21 -48.41 61.19
N ASN A 6 33.12 -47.86 60.39
CA ASN A 6 33.00 -46.51 59.84
C ASN A 6 31.88 -46.50 58.78
N SER A 7 30.69 -45.94 59.06
CA SER A 7 29.71 -45.59 58.09
C SER A 7 30.11 -44.24 57.39
N ARG A 8 30.62 -44.35 56.18
CA ARG A 8 30.80 -43.18 55.30
C ARG A 8 29.43 -42.67 54.85
N ASN A 9 29.01 -41.60 55.47
CA ASN A 9 27.91 -40.76 54.89
C ASN A 9 28.45 -40.18 53.59
N SER A 10 28.04 -40.76 52.44
CA SER A 10 28.17 -40.13 51.17
C SER A 10 27.12 -39.06 51.09
N ARG A 11 27.47 -37.78 51.32
CA ARG A 11 26.69 -36.63 50.87
C ARG A 11 26.61 -36.75 49.34
N SER A 12 25.43 -37.10 48.81
CA SER A 12 25.12 -36.91 47.39
C SER A 12 25.14 -35.42 47.14
N GLU A 13 26.16 -34.92 46.49
CA GLU A 13 26.11 -33.63 45.82
C GLU A 13 24.98 -33.70 44.79
N SER A 14 23.87 -33.08 45.11
CA SER A 14 22.74 -32.91 44.15
C SER A 14 23.15 -31.89 43.10
N GLY A 15 24.00 -32.31 42.18
CA GLY A 15 24.27 -31.54 40.97
C GLY A 15 22.97 -31.27 40.22
N ILE A 16 22.79 -30.04 39.77
CA ILE A 16 21.64 -29.65 38.95
C ILE A 16 21.63 -30.56 37.72
N GLY A 17 20.58 -31.37 37.54
CA GLY A 17 20.48 -32.31 36.44
C GLY A 17 20.36 -31.56 35.08
N ALA A 18 20.90 -32.14 34.01
CA ALA A 18 20.89 -31.55 32.67
C ALA A 18 19.49 -31.09 32.25
N PHE A 19 18.43 -31.85 32.57
CA PHE A 19 17.05 -31.47 32.31
C PHE A 19 16.58 -30.22 33.09
N GLU A 20 17.12 -29.98 34.27
CA GLU A 20 16.78 -28.80 35.08
C GLU A 20 17.37 -27.53 34.44
N ILE A 21 18.61 -27.63 33.95
CA ILE A 21 19.29 -26.55 33.25
C ILE A 21 18.54 -26.22 31.94
N VAL A 22 18.22 -27.23 31.12
CA VAL A 22 17.51 -27.07 29.87
C VAL A 22 16.13 -26.43 30.09
N ASN A 23 15.34 -26.94 31.05
CA ASN A 23 14.03 -26.35 31.36
C ASN A 23 14.14 -24.91 31.86
N GLY A 24 15.17 -24.59 32.65
CA GLY A 24 15.44 -23.23 33.08
C GLY A 24 15.72 -22.29 31.93
N ILE A 25 16.60 -22.68 31.00
CA ILE A 25 16.92 -21.90 29.81
C ILE A 25 15.70 -21.72 28.93
N LEU A 26 14.96 -22.79 28.65
CA LEU A 26 13.74 -22.72 27.84
C LEU A 26 12.64 -21.83 28.47
N THR A 27 12.56 -21.82 29.82
CA THR A 27 11.62 -20.92 30.52
C THR A 27 12.01 -19.45 30.37
N VAL A 28 13.31 -19.13 30.46
CA VAL A 28 13.80 -17.76 30.21
C VAL A 28 13.50 -17.32 28.78
N ILE A 29 13.72 -18.19 27.81
CA ILE A 29 13.37 -17.92 26.39
C ILE A 29 11.87 -17.68 26.26
N LEU A 30 11.01 -18.48 26.89
CA LEU A 30 9.57 -18.32 26.89
C LEU A 30 9.14 -16.95 27.44
N ILE A 31 9.77 -16.50 28.53
CA ILE A 31 9.49 -15.18 29.12
C ILE A 31 9.84 -14.05 28.14
N ILE A 32 11.02 -14.13 27.51
CA ILE A 32 11.47 -13.10 26.56
C ILE A 32 10.58 -13.08 25.31
N LEU A 33 10.34 -14.24 24.69
CA LEU A 33 9.50 -14.34 23.49
C LEU A 33 8.04 -13.99 23.78
N GLY A 34 7.51 -14.46 24.91
CA GLY A 34 6.15 -14.12 25.35
C GLY A 34 5.98 -12.61 25.57
N GLY A 35 6.97 -11.96 26.17
CA GLY A 35 7.00 -10.51 26.34
C GLY A 35 7.05 -9.78 25.01
N LEU A 36 7.90 -10.20 24.06
CA LEU A 36 8.02 -9.61 22.73
C LEU A 36 6.74 -9.75 21.92
N VAL A 37 6.14 -10.94 21.91
CA VAL A 37 4.87 -11.20 21.21
C VAL A 37 3.76 -10.38 21.81
N SER A 38 3.59 -10.38 23.13
CA SER A 38 2.57 -9.61 23.84
C SER A 38 2.72 -8.11 23.61
N TRP A 39 3.94 -7.59 23.70
CA TRP A 39 4.22 -6.17 23.40
C TRP A 39 3.88 -5.81 21.95
N THR A 40 4.24 -6.66 20.98
CA THR A 40 3.94 -6.45 19.57
C THR A 40 2.42 -6.44 19.34
N MET A 41 1.69 -7.40 19.94
CA MET A 41 0.22 -7.45 19.84
C MET A 41 -0.45 -6.19 20.39
N LEU A 42 0.01 -5.69 21.54
CA LEU A 42 -0.55 -4.50 22.17
C LEU A 42 -0.17 -3.21 21.42
N LYS A 43 1.08 -3.11 20.95
CA LYS A 43 1.58 -1.92 20.25
C LYS A 43 0.90 -1.69 18.90
N TYR A 44 0.63 -2.77 18.16
CA TYR A 44 0.07 -2.70 16.80
C TYR A 44 -1.40 -3.14 16.73
N ASP A 45 -2.07 -3.30 17.89
CA ASP A 45 -3.46 -3.75 18.02
C ASP A 45 -3.76 -5.08 17.29
N PHE A 46 -2.75 -5.95 17.13
CA PHE A 46 -2.96 -7.26 16.53
C PHE A 46 -3.93 -8.10 17.34
N LEU A 47 -4.91 -8.72 16.63
CA LEU A 47 -5.92 -9.59 17.21
C LEU A 47 -6.74 -8.92 18.34
N ASN A 48 -6.84 -7.57 18.33
CA ASN A 48 -7.64 -6.82 19.33
C ASN A 48 -9.16 -7.03 19.16
N PHE A 49 -9.56 -7.75 18.12
CA PHE A 49 -10.95 -8.08 17.86
C PHE A 49 -11.55 -8.89 19.03
N ARG A 50 -12.63 -8.37 19.64
CA ARG A 50 -13.27 -8.96 20.83
C ARG A 50 -12.31 -9.28 22.00
N GLY A 51 -11.17 -8.64 22.06
CA GLY A 51 -10.19 -8.87 23.13
C GLY A 51 -9.44 -10.20 23.05
N ILE A 52 -9.39 -10.85 21.88
CA ILE A 52 -8.67 -12.11 21.66
C ILE A 52 -7.19 -11.99 22.06
N ASN A 53 -6.56 -10.84 21.79
CA ASN A 53 -5.19 -10.53 22.20
C ASN A 53 -4.99 -10.69 23.69
N TYR A 54 -5.91 -10.21 24.54
CA TYR A 54 -5.84 -10.37 25.99
C TYR A 54 -5.98 -11.83 26.41
N GLY A 55 -6.84 -12.60 25.72
CA GLY A 55 -6.97 -14.05 25.94
C GLY A 55 -5.66 -14.78 25.64
N ILE A 56 -5.02 -14.49 24.50
CA ILE A 56 -3.72 -15.09 24.11
C ILE A 56 -2.63 -14.70 25.11
N ILE A 57 -2.55 -13.43 25.52
CA ILE A 57 -1.60 -12.94 26.53
C ILE A 57 -1.82 -13.70 27.85
N GLY A 58 -3.08 -13.89 28.26
CA GLY A 58 -3.44 -14.68 29.43
C GLY A 58 -2.92 -16.12 29.36
N VAL A 59 -3.06 -16.79 28.21
CA VAL A 59 -2.52 -18.14 28.00
C VAL A 59 -0.99 -18.16 28.08
N ILE A 60 -0.30 -17.17 27.50
CA ILE A 60 1.17 -17.04 27.60
C ILE A 60 1.61 -16.90 29.07
N ILE A 61 0.93 -16.02 29.82
CA ILE A 61 1.22 -15.80 31.25
C ILE A 61 1.01 -17.10 32.06
N LEU A 62 -0.11 -17.80 31.84
CA LEU A 62 -0.38 -19.08 32.50
C LEU A 62 0.67 -20.14 32.17
N ALA A 63 1.12 -20.22 30.92
CA ALA A 63 2.17 -21.14 30.51
C ALA A 63 3.51 -20.81 31.21
N ILE A 64 3.86 -19.54 31.35
CA ILE A 64 5.06 -19.08 32.09
C ILE A 64 4.97 -19.48 33.58
N ILE A 65 3.82 -19.20 34.21
CA ILE A 65 3.61 -19.55 35.64
C ILE A 65 3.73 -21.07 35.84
N LEU A 66 3.09 -21.85 34.97
CA LEU A 66 3.15 -23.31 35.02
C LEU A 66 4.60 -23.82 34.82
N ALA A 67 5.32 -23.29 33.85
CA ALA A 67 6.70 -23.66 33.58
C ALA A 67 7.61 -23.38 34.79
N ILE A 68 7.51 -22.19 35.38
CA ILE A 68 8.25 -21.82 36.60
C ILE A 68 7.92 -22.75 37.76
N PHE A 69 6.63 -23.03 37.97
CA PHE A 69 6.18 -23.95 39.04
C PHE A 69 6.76 -25.33 38.87
N LEU A 70 6.76 -25.92 37.65
CA LEU A 70 7.30 -27.24 37.36
C LEU A 70 8.82 -27.29 37.50
N VAL A 71 9.53 -26.22 37.13
CA VAL A 71 10.99 -26.10 37.33
C VAL A 71 11.32 -26.06 38.82
N ILE A 72 10.65 -25.23 39.62
CA ILE A 72 10.89 -25.10 41.06
C ILE A 72 10.59 -26.42 41.81
N LYS A 73 9.45 -27.05 41.47
CA LYS A 73 9.05 -28.32 42.10
C LYS A 73 9.83 -29.53 41.60
N LYS A 74 10.67 -29.36 40.57
CA LYS A 74 11.46 -30.44 39.92
C LYS A 74 10.62 -31.64 39.45
N LYS A 75 9.32 -31.39 39.15
CA LYS A 75 8.36 -32.41 38.74
C LYS A 75 8.11 -32.34 37.20
N ALA A 76 7.68 -33.49 36.65
CA ALA A 76 7.26 -33.59 35.24
C ALA A 76 8.27 -32.98 34.25
N LYS A 77 9.58 -33.22 34.45
CA LYS A 77 10.67 -32.54 33.70
C LYS A 77 10.57 -32.71 32.19
N ILE A 78 10.22 -33.93 31.72
CA ILE A 78 10.08 -34.23 30.28
C ILE A 78 8.85 -33.51 29.71
N PHE A 79 7.70 -33.58 30.39
CA PHE A 79 6.49 -32.86 29.98
C PHE A 79 6.74 -31.37 29.89
N ASN A 80 7.39 -30.77 30.89
CA ASN A 80 7.73 -29.35 30.90
C ASN A 80 8.66 -28.99 29.72
N ALA A 81 9.67 -29.80 29.42
CA ALA A 81 10.56 -29.58 28.29
C ALA A 81 9.81 -29.60 26.97
N ILE A 82 8.93 -30.58 26.73
CA ILE A 82 8.11 -30.66 25.50
C ILE A 82 7.17 -29.44 25.38
N MET A 83 6.47 -29.11 26.46
CA MET A 83 5.58 -27.93 26.49
C MET A 83 6.33 -26.64 26.15
N LEU A 84 7.50 -26.43 26.77
CA LEU A 84 8.35 -25.26 26.53
C LEU A 84 8.85 -25.20 25.09
N ILE A 85 9.28 -26.32 24.51
CA ILE A 85 9.72 -26.38 23.11
C ILE A 85 8.56 -25.96 22.17
N VAL A 86 7.39 -26.59 22.34
CA VAL A 86 6.21 -26.30 21.50
C VAL A 86 5.80 -24.84 21.62
N MET A 87 5.71 -24.30 22.84
CA MET A 87 5.34 -22.91 23.07
C MET A 87 6.35 -21.92 22.49
N ASN A 88 7.65 -22.19 22.66
CA ASN A 88 8.68 -21.31 22.10
C ASN A 88 8.64 -21.32 20.55
N ILE A 89 8.46 -22.48 19.92
CA ILE A 89 8.30 -22.57 18.45
C ILE A 89 7.07 -21.78 18.00
N ALA A 90 5.93 -21.94 18.68
CA ALA A 90 4.69 -21.21 18.35
C ALA A 90 4.88 -19.69 18.48
N LEU A 91 5.57 -19.22 19.53
CA LEU A 91 5.84 -17.79 19.74
C LEU A 91 6.82 -17.23 18.69
N VAL A 92 7.88 -17.98 18.33
CA VAL A 92 8.79 -17.57 17.25
C VAL A 92 8.02 -17.44 15.94
N PHE A 93 7.22 -18.43 15.59
CA PHE A 93 6.39 -18.38 14.38
C PHE A 93 5.44 -17.18 14.40
N SER A 94 4.71 -16.97 15.50
CA SER A 94 3.79 -15.82 15.64
C SER A 94 4.53 -14.49 15.51
N TYR A 95 5.71 -14.36 16.14
CA TYR A 95 6.52 -13.15 16.03
C TYR A 95 6.98 -12.90 14.60
N MET A 96 7.41 -13.94 13.88
CA MET A 96 7.79 -13.82 12.46
C MET A 96 6.63 -13.34 11.61
N GLN A 97 5.41 -13.90 11.80
CA GLN A 97 4.22 -13.47 11.07
C GLN A 97 3.85 -11.99 11.35
N PHE A 98 3.93 -11.58 12.63
CA PHE A 98 3.70 -10.17 12.98
C PHE A 98 4.74 -9.25 12.35
N ARG A 99 6.02 -9.63 12.34
CA ARG A 99 7.08 -8.85 11.69
C ARG A 99 6.88 -8.75 10.18
N THR A 100 6.46 -9.83 9.54
CA THR A 100 6.13 -9.83 8.10
C THR A 100 4.96 -8.90 7.80
N ALA A 101 3.88 -8.96 8.60
CA ALA A 101 2.75 -8.07 8.46
C ALA A 101 3.14 -6.59 8.66
N ILE A 102 3.90 -6.28 9.72
CA ILE A 102 4.40 -4.92 9.98
C ILE A 102 5.25 -4.43 8.81
N GLY A 103 6.21 -5.24 8.34
CA GLY A 103 7.07 -4.89 7.22
C GLY A 103 6.29 -4.64 5.92
N LEU A 104 5.21 -5.40 5.69
CA LEU A 104 4.31 -5.17 4.56
C LEU A 104 3.62 -3.80 4.68
N PHE A 105 3.03 -3.49 5.85
CA PHE A 105 2.38 -2.20 6.08
C PHE A 105 3.36 -1.03 5.99
N ASP A 106 4.56 -1.16 6.54
CA ASP A 106 5.60 -0.13 6.46
C ASP A 106 6.03 0.10 5.00
N ASN A 107 6.20 -0.97 4.21
CA ASN A 107 6.54 -0.86 2.79
C ASN A 107 5.40 -0.28 1.94
N LEU A 108 4.15 -0.62 2.26
CA LEU A 108 2.98 -0.03 1.59
C LEU A 108 2.82 1.46 1.95
N ASN A 109 3.11 1.85 3.19
CA ASN A 109 2.94 3.21 3.67
C ASN A 109 4.13 4.13 3.36
N SER A 110 5.37 3.63 3.25
CA SER A 110 6.55 4.47 3.08
C SER A 110 6.51 5.33 1.81
N ASN A 111 5.87 4.85 0.76
CA ASN A 111 5.68 5.58 -0.50
C ASN A 111 4.23 6.06 -0.71
N ALA A 112 3.29 5.68 0.13
CA ALA A 112 1.90 6.11 0.03
C ALA A 112 1.67 7.51 0.65
N ALA A 113 2.55 7.95 1.54
CA ALA A 113 2.44 9.24 2.23
C ALA A 113 2.78 10.44 1.34
N VAL A 114 3.19 10.22 0.10
CA VAL A 114 3.54 11.26 -0.86
C VAL A 114 2.92 10.99 -2.22
N SER A 115 2.64 12.08 -2.96
CA SER A 115 2.26 12.05 -4.37
C SER A 115 3.39 12.69 -5.17
N GLU A 116 3.87 11.98 -6.18
CA GLU A 116 4.92 12.45 -7.06
C GLU A 116 4.36 12.82 -8.44
N TYR A 117 4.66 14.01 -8.91
CA TYR A 117 4.31 14.52 -10.22
C TYR A 117 5.59 14.81 -10.99
N THR A 118 5.65 14.45 -12.27
CA THR A 118 6.70 14.93 -13.17
C THR A 118 6.09 15.98 -14.09
N MET A 119 6.53 17.21 -13.95
CA MET A 119 6.15 18.33 -14.80
C MET A 119 7.19 18.49 -15.90
N SER A 120 6.76 18.68 -17.13
CA SER A 120 7.66 18.78 -18.28
C SER A 120 7.30 19.97 -19.15
N VAL A 121 8.31 20.54 -19.84
CA VAL A 121 8.10 21.44 -20.97
C VAL A 121 8.28 20.60 -22.23
N VAL A 122 7.26 20.59 -23.08
CA VAL A 122 7.16 19.70 -24.25
C VAL A 122 7.03 20.56 -25.51
N VAL A 123 7.75 20.14 -26.56
CA VAL A 123 7.69 20.71 -27.90
C VAL A 123 7.42 19.65 -28.93
N MET A 124 7.07 20.03 -30.15
CA MET A 124 6.98 19.06 -31.24
C MET A 124 8.36 18.43 -31.51
N LYS A 125 8.39 17.15 -31.86
CA LYS A 125 9.65 16.39 -32.04
C LYS A 125 10.56 16.95 -33.14
N ASN A 126 9.96 17.51 -34.19
CA ASN A 126 10.66 18.17 -35.30
C ASN A 126 10.99 19.62 -35.04
N ASP A 127 10.63 20.18 -33.88
CA ASP A 127 10.96 21.54 -33.51
C ASP A 127 12.47 21.68 -33.20
N ALA A 128 13.04 22.84 -33.56
CA ALA A 128 14.46 23.14 -33.34
C ALA A 128 14.79 23.45 -31.87
N ALA A 129 13.80 23.73 -31.02
CA ALA A 129 14.01 24.00 -29.60
C ALA A 129 14.50 22.74 -28.85
N GLU A 130 15.62 22.86 -28.16
CA GLU A 130 16.25 21.79 -27.37
C GLU A 130 16.36 22.16 -25.88
N LYS A 131 16.19 23.43 -25.54
CA LYS A 131 16.31 23.95 -24.17
C LYS A 131 15.34 25.10 -23.94
N LEU A 132 15.08 25.45 -22.69
CA LEU A 132 14.16 26.52 -22.29
C LEU A 132 14.49 27.87 -22.90
N ALA A 133 15.77 28.18 -23.11
CA ALA A 133 16.21 29.43 -23.71
C ALA A 133 15.68 29.64 -25.13
N ASP A 134 15.40 28.57 -25.85
CA ASP A 134 14.91 28.60 -27.21
C ASP A 134 13.42 28.97 -27.29
N LEU A 135 12.73 29.03 -26.13
CA LEU A 135 11.32 29.42 -25.99
C LEU A 135 11.12 30.87 -25.55
N LYS A 136 12.18 31.71 -25.55
CA LYS A 136 12.08 33.09 -25.11
C LYS A 136 11.16 33.91 -26.02
N GLY A 137 10.09 34.46 -25.43
CA GLY A 137 9.07 35.24 -26.17
C GLY A 137 8.09 34.40 -26.96
N GLU A 138 8.13 33.09 -26.81
CA GLU A 138 7.21 32.16 -27.45
C GLU A 138 6.07 31.77 -26.51
N ALA A 139 4.88 31.58 -27.06
CA ALA A 139 3.72 31.13 -26.31
C ALA A 139 3.86 29.68 -25.85
N VAL A 140 3.61 29.43 -24.56
CA VAL A 140 3.63 28.10 -23.95
C VAL A 140 2.24 27.78 -23.40
N ALA A 141 1.56 26.82 -23.99
CA ALA A 141 0.22 26.39 -23.60
C ALA A 141 0.26 25.71 -22.23
N ALA A 142 -0.59 26.13 -21.30
CA ALA A 142 -0.65 25.58 -19.96
C ALA A 142 -2.04 25.70 -19.33
N PRO A 143 -2.62 24.61 -18.77
CA PRO A 143 -3.92 24.66 -18.09
C PRO A 143 -3.79 25.16 -16.64
N VAL A 144 -3.44 26.46 -16.48
CA VAL A 144 -3.13 27.04 -15.17
C VAL A 144 -4.36 27.01 -14.24
N SER A 145 -5.55 27.19 -14.77
CA SER A 145 -6.80 27.11 -13.99
C SER A 145 -7.07 25.69 -13.46
N ALA A 146 -6.63 24.65 -14.18
CA ALA A 146 -6.89 23.25 -13.82
C ALA A 146 -5.80 22.65 -12.91
N ASP A 147 -4.52 23.03 -13.10
CA ASP A 147 -3.36 22.47 -12.38
C ASP A 147 -2.34 23.55 -11.97
N GLY A 148 -2.83 24.72 -11.58
CA GLY A 148 -1.98 25.90 -11.31
C GLY A 148 -0.97 25.69 -10.20
N GLU A 149 -1.25 24.86 -9.19
CA GLU A 149 -0.29 24.61 -8.11
C GLU A 149 0.98 23.95 -8.63
N ASN A 150 0.86 22.88 -9.45
CA ASN A 150 2.01 22.18 -10.02
C ASN A 150 2.73 23.03 -11.07
N ILE A 151 1.96 23.72 -11.91
CA ILE A 151 2.51 24.63 -12.92
C ILE A 151 3.31 25.76 -12.27
N ASN A 152 2.77 26.38 -11.21
CA ASN A 152 3.47 27.44 -10.49
C ASN A 152 4.77 26.94 -9.80
N LYS A 153 4.79 25.70 -9.30
CA LYS A 153 6.02 25.08 -8.75
C LYS A 153 7.06 24.88 -9.84
N LEU A 154 6.67 24.38 -11.02
CA LEU A 154 7.55 24.27 -12.18
C LEU A 154 8.10 25.65 -12.59
N MET A 155 7.24 26.65 -12.72
CA MET A 155 7.63 28.00 -13.12
C MET A 155 8.58 28.64 -12.11
N LYS A 156 8.37 28.38 -10.82
CA LYS A 156 9.30 28.82 -9.77
C LYS A 156 10.66 28.15 -9.93
N GLU A 157 10.71 26.83 -10.14
CA GLU A 157 11.95 26.08 -10.34
C GLU A 157 12.73 26.61 -11.55
N ILE A 158 12.04 26.82 -12.69
CA ILE A 158 12.65 27.39 -13.90
C ILE A 158 13.25 28.78 -13.62
N ARG A 159 12.53 29.66 -12.91
CA ARG A 159 13.06 30.98 -12.54
C ARG A 159 14.26 30.89 -11.62
N ASP A 160 14.20 30.02 -10.62
CA ASP A 160 15.20 29.94 -9.56
C ASP A 160 16.50 29.30 -10.07
N LYS A 161 16.43 28.26 -10.87
CA LYS A 161 17.59 27.50 -11.38
C LYS A 161 18.06 27.94 -12.76
N GLU A 162 17.15 28.08 -13.70
CA GLU A 162 17.50 28.39 -15.09
C GLU A 162 17.59 29.89 -15.36
N LYS A 163 17.14 30.74 -14.40
CA LYS A 163 17.07 32.22 -14.54
C LYS A 163 16.26 32.68 -15.74
N GLN A 164 15.21 31.89 -16.08
CA GLN A 164 14.34 32.14 -17.23
C GLN A 164 12.86 32.24 -16.80
N SER A 165 12.05 32.79 -17.67
CA SER A 165 10.59 32.80 -17.56
C SER A 165 9.98 32.31 -18.88
N LEU A 166 8.88 31.59 -18.79
CA LEU A 166 8.10 31.19 -19.96
C LEU A 166 6.80 32.02 -20.03
N ASP A 167 6.40 32.38 -21.24
CA ASP A 167 5.18 33.16 -21.49
C ASP A 167 3.99 32.17 -21.60
N LEU A 168 3.31 31.92 -20.46
CA LEU A 168 2.20 30.98 -20.40
C LEU A 168 0.95 31.55 -21.04
N THR A 169 0.31 30.74 -21.90
CA THR A 169 -1.04 30.98 -22.43
C THR A 169 -2.00 29.97 -21.79
N GLU A 170 -3.16 30.46 -21.32
CA GLU A 170 -4.14 29.62 -20.66
C GLU A 170 -4.77 28.65 -21.66
N SER A 171 -4.78 27.36 -21.32
CA SER A 171 -5.48 26.30 -22.03
C SER A 171 -6.55 25.70 -21.14
N LYS A 172 -7.63 25.20 -21.73
CA LYS A 172 -8.74 24.63 -20.96
C LYS A 172 -8.33 23.40 -20.13
N ASN A 173 -7.50 22.55 -20.68
CA ASN A 173 -6.95 21.32 -20.06
C ASN A 173 -5.71 20.88 -20.83
N TYR A 174 -5.08 19.76 -20.39
CA TYR A 174 -3.87 19.23 -21.03
C TYR A 174 -4.09 18.72 -22.47
N ILE A 175 -5.29 18.26 -22.81
CA ILE A 175 -5.62 17.85 -24.19
C ILE A 175 -5.64 19.07 -25.10
N SER A 176 -6.34 20.14 -24.67
CA SER A 176 -6.37 21.41 -25.43
C SER A 176 -4.98 22.02 -25.57
N ALA A 177 -4.14 21.95 -24.52
CA ALA A 177 -2.75 22.44 -24.61
C ALA A 177 -1.93 21.67 -25.66
N TYR A 178 -2.14 20.34 -25.78
CA TYR A 178 -1.52 19.57 -26.87
C TYR A 178 -2.09 19.93 -28.24
N GLU A 179 -3.39 20.13 -28.36
CA GLU A 179 -4.02 20.54 -29.63
C GLU A 179 -3.50 21.89 -30.10
N GLU A 180 -3.30 22.84 -29.18
CA GLU A 180 -2.67 24.13 -29.45
C GLU A 180 -1.22 23.99 -29.93
N LEU A 181 -0.43 23.10 -29.27
CA LEU A 181 0.92 22.77 -29.69
C LEU A 181 0.95 22.12 -31.08
N ALA A 182 0.08 21.14 -31.33
CA ALA A 182 0.00 20.43 -32.60
C ALA A 182 -0.46 21.33 -33.76
N ALA A 183 -1.34 22.28 -33.47
CA ALA A 183 -1.80 23.32 -34.44
C ALA A 183 -0.75 24.42 -34.67
N GLY A 184 0.32 24.51 -33.86
CA GLY A 184 1.34 25.55 -33.96
C GLY A 184 0.87 26.92 -33.44
N THR A 185 -0.22 26.98 -32.68
CA THR A 185 -0.67 28.21 -31.99
C THR A 185 0.10 28.45 -30.72
N SER A 186 0.74 27.42 -30.18
CA SER A 186 1.74 27.50 -29.12
C SER A 186 3.02 26.78 -29.53
N LYS A 187 4.18 27.31 -29.16
CA LYS A 187 5.49 26.75 -29.46
C LYS A 187 5.85 25.55 -28.58
N ALA A 188 5.32 25.57 -27.35
CA ALA A 188 5.50 24.52 -26.34
C ALA A 188 4.23 24.36 -25.53
N MET A 189 4.16 23.28 -24.76
CA MET A 189 3.16 23.09 -23.72
C MET A 189 3.80 22.69 -22.40
N ILE A 190 3.15 23.00 -21.29
CA ILE A 190 3.41 22.38 -20.00
C ILE A 190 2.64 21.06 -19.93
N LEU A 191 3.32 20.01 -19.50
CA LEU A 191 2.74 18.67 -19.33
C LEU A 191 2.96 18.18 -17.90
N ASN A 192 1.89 17.79 -17.23
CA ASN A 192 1.97 16.91 -16.07
C ASN A 192 1.87 15.46 -16.57
N SER A 193 2.89 14.65 -16.27
CA SER A 193 3.01 13.27 -16.76
C SER A 193 1.79 12.38 -16.39
N SER A 194 1.06 12.71 -15.33
CA SER A 194 -0.16 12.01 -14.93
C SER A 194 -1.24 12.05 -16.03
N PHE A 195 -1.23 13.07 -16.90
CA PHE A 195 -2.18 13.26 -17.99
C PHE A 195 -1.69 12.70 -19.33
N GLU A 196 -0.47 12.19 -19.42
CA GLU A 196 0.12 11.70 -20.67
C GLU A 196 -0.71 10.58 -21.31
N ASP A 197 -1.18 9.62 -20.50
CA ASP A 197 -2.06 8.55 -20.99
C ASP A 197 -3.44 9.06 -21.42
N LEU A 198 -3.94 10.10 -20.77
CA LEU A 198 -5.21 10.73 -21.16
C LEU A 198 -5.09 11.39 -22.53
N ILE A 199 -4.01 12.13 -22.78
CA ILE A 199 -3.73 12.72 -24.10
C ILE A 199 -3.56 11.60 -25.14
N THR A 200 -2.74 10.57 -24.85
CA THR A 200 -2.48 9.46 -25.77
C THR A 200 -3.76 8.68 -26.11
N SER A 201 -4.74 8.61 -25.23
CA SER A 201 -6.02 7.93 -25.50
C SER A 201 -6.85 8.63 -26.57
N GLN A 202 -6.65 9.93 -26.79
CA GLN A 202 -7.34 10.74 -27.83
C GLN A 202 -6.43 11.02 -29.02
N HIS A 203 -5.13 11.11 -28.78
CA HIS A 203 -4.09 11.40 -29.75
C HIS A 203 -2.99 10.34 -29.66
N ALA A 204 -3.21 9.18 -30.30
CA ALA A 204 -2.36 8.00 -30.16
C ALA A 204 -0.87 8.22 -30.52
N ASP A 205 -0.62 9.22 -31.37
CA ASP A 205 0.72 9.60 -31.86
C ASP A 205 1.41 10.67 -30.99
N PHE A 206 0.79 11.08 -29.87
CA PHE A 206 1.35 12.11 -28.98
C PHE A 206 2.81 11.88 -28.63
N ARG A 207 3.15 10.66 -28.14
CA ARG A 207 4.52 10.31 -27.73
C ARG A 207 5.51 10.30 -28.89
N ASP A 208 5.05 9.94 -30.07
CA ASP A 208 5.90 9.87 -31.26
C ASP A 208 6.19 11.22 -31.87
N LYS A 209 5.23 12.18 -31.70
CA LYS A 209 5.28 13.52 -32.27
C LYS A 209 5.86 14.57 -31.35
N THR A 210 6.09 14.27 -30.08
CA THR A 210 6.59 15.24 -29.09
C THR A 210 7.94 14.84 -28.51
N LYS A 211 8.64 15.83 -27.92
CA LYS A 211 9.82 15.64 -27.08
C LYS A 211 9.76 16.55 -25.89
N LYS A 212 10.30 16.07 -24.75
CA LYS A 212 10.46 16.84 -23.52
C LYS A 212 11.81 17.52 -23.54
N ILE A 213 11.85 18.83 -23.33
CA ILE A 213 13.09 19.62 -23.29
C ILE A 213 13.46 20.05 -21.86
N TYR A 214 12.55 19.88 -20.90
CA TYR A 214 12.78 20.11 -19.49
C TYR A 214 11.87 19.24 -18.65
N GLU A 215 12.37 18.71 -17.52
CA GLU A 215 11.58 17.91 -16.58
C GLU A 215 11.91 18.31 -15.14
N TYR A 216 10.88 18.37 -14.31
CA TYR A 216 10.97 18.64 -12.89
C TYR A 216 10.04 17.76 -12.07
N LYS A 217 10.57 17.09 -11.03
CA LYS A 217 9.77 16.26 -10.13
C LYS A 217 9.29 17.06 -8.94
N ILE A 218 7.99 16.99 -8.69
CA ILE A 218 7.31 17.61 -7.55
C ILE A 218 6.86 16.49 -6.63
N THR A 219 7.27 16.56 -5.36
CA THR A 219 6.76 15.67 -4.31
C THR A 219 5.83 16.46 -3.40
N LYS A 220 4.62 15.98 -3.22
CA LYS A 220 3.64 16.53 -2.28
C LYS A 220 3.37 15.50 -1.19
N ALA A 221 3.41 15.93 0.08
CA ALA A 221 2.87 15.11 1.16
C ALA A 221 1.36 14.97 1.00
N VAL A 222 0.85 13.76 1.18
CA VAL A 222 -0.59 13.51 1.23
C VAL A 222 -1.14 14.15 2.49
N SER A 223 -2.17 14.99 2.35
CA SER A 223 -2.70 15.79 3.46
C SER A 223 -3.58 14.95 4.40
N THR A 224 -4.17 13.88 3.87
CA THR A 224 -5.00 12.95 4.64
C THR A 224 -4.11 12.17 5.62
N LYS A 225 -3.95 12.73 6.82
CA LYS A 225 -3.30 12.00 7.93
C LYS A 225 -4.32 11.03 8.49
N ALA A 226 -3.90 9.77 8.68
CA ALA A 226 -4.64 8.82 9.47
C ALA A 226 -4.98 9.48 10.82
N LYS A 227 -6.24 9.87 11.01
CA LYS A 227 -6.72 10.34 12.30
C LYS A 227 -7.03 9.10 13.10
N GLN A 228 -6.47 9.02 14.31
CA GLN A 228 -6.87 7.97 15.24
C GLN A 228 -8.39 8.12 15.47
N ASN A 229 -9.18 7.28 14.77
CA ASN A 229 -10.62 7.27 14.93
C ASN A 229 -10.93 6.51 16.22
N SER A 230 -11.34 7.26 17.27
CA SER A 230 -11.77 6.71 18.56
C SER A 230 -13.19 6.12 18.52
N GLY A 231 -13.90 6.26 17.42
CA GLY A 231 -15.25 5.72 17.23
C GLY A 231 -15.29 4.21 17.00
N ASP A 232 -16.50 3.65 17.08
CA ASP A 232 -16.74 2.23 16.81
C ASP A 232 -16.64 1.88 15.30
N THR A 233 -16.73 2.87 14.43
CA THR A 233 -16.72 2.70 12.97
C THR A 233 -15.65 3.60 12.34
N PHE A 234 -14.93 3.07 11.34
CA PHE A 234 -14.01 3.83 10.53
C PHE A 234 -14.08 3.44 9.06
N ASN A 235 -13.70 4.36 8.18
CA ASN A 235 -13.70 4.19 6.73
C ASN A 235 -12.28 4.16 6.18
N VAL A 236 -11.99 3.18 5.34
CA VAL A 236 -10.73 3.06 4.60
C VAL A 236 -11.00 3.18 3.11
N TYR A 237 -10.41 4.15 2.45
CA TYR A 237 -10.42 4.21 0.99
C TYR A 237 -9.34 3.32 0.42
N ILE A 238 -9.71 2.41 -0.47
CA ILE A 238 -8.80 1.53 -1.21
C ILE A 238 -8.79 1.99 -2.67
N SER A 239 -7.63 2.49 -3.11
CA SER A 239 -7.40 2.98 -4.47
C SER A 239 -6.49 2.02 -5.22
N GLY A 240 -6.94 1.52 -6.37
CA GLY A 240 -6.11 0.77 -7.31
C GLY A 240 -5.72 1.63 -8.50
N ILE A 241 -4.41 1.77 -8.77
CA ILE A 241 -3.88 2.54 -9.90
C ILE A 241 -3.20 1.63 -10.91
N ASP A 242 -3.39 1.93 -12.21
CA ASP A 242 -2.87 1.14 -13.34
C ASP A 242 -1.41 1.53 -13.64
N THR A 243 -0.50 1.26 -12.70
CA THR A 243 0.94 1.54 -12.87
C THR A 243 1.81 0.47 -12.24
N TYR A 244 3.07 0.38 -12.71
CA TYR A 244 4.16 -0.33 -12.03
C TYR A 244 5.08 0.66 -11.32
N GLY A 245 5.89 0.16 -10.41
CA GLY A 245 6.89 0.94 -9.68
C GLY A 245 6.40 1.55 -8.38
N PRO A 246 6.80 2.78 -8.02
CA PRO A 246 6.39 3.41 -6.77
C PRO A 246 4.91 3.75 -6.74
N VAL A 247 4.22 3.46 -5.64
CA VAL A 247 2.80 3.85 -5.42
C VAL A 247 2.63 5.36 -5.21
N SER A 248 3.74 6.10 -5.03
CA SER A 248 3.76 7.57 -4.99
C SER A 248 3.43 8.21 -6.33
N SER A 249 3.66 7.51 -7.44
CA SER A 249 3.36 8.01 -8.78
C SER A 249 1.87 8.30 -8.94
N VAL A 250 1.54 9.52 -9.34
CA VAL A 250 0.16 9.94 -9.55
C VAL A 250 -0.36 9.38 -10.87
N SER A 251 -1.53 8.75 -10.81
CA SER A 251 -2.22 8.14 -11.96
C SER A 251 -3.71 8.06 -11.70
N ARG A 252 -4.47 7.65 -12.71
CA ARG A 252 -5.90 7.35 -12.60
C ARG A 252 -6.15 6.30 -11.51
N SER A 253 -7.23 6.48 -10.75
CA SER A 253 -7.71 5.50 -9.79
C SER A 253 -8.78 4.64 -10.44
N ASP A 254 -8.39 3.45 -10.91
CA ASP A 254 -9.29 2.55 -11.62
C ASP A 254 -10.12 1.67 -10.68
N VAL A 255 -9.66 1.50 -9.45
CA VAL A 255 -10.40 0.84 -8.37
C VAL A 255 -10.66 1.84 -7.27
N ASN A 256 -11.93 2.00 -6.90
CA ASN A 256 -12.39 2.91 -5.86
C ASN A 256 -13.32 2.16 -4.92
N ILE A 257 -12.78 1.69 -3.79
CA ILE A 257 -13.52 0.93 -2.78
C ILE A 257 -13.46 1.67 -1.45
N ILE A 258 -14.58 1.85 -0.79
CA ILE A 258 -14.65 2.29 0.60
C ILE A 258 -14.96 1.08 1.46
N MET A 259 -14.02 0.72 2.34
CA MET A 259 -14.20 -0.32 3.33
C MET A 259 -14.61 0.34 4.65
N THR A 260 -15.86 0.15 5.05
CA THR A 260 -16.39 0.60 6.34
C THR A 260 -16.32 -0.55 7.33
N VAL A 261 -15.59 -0.34 8.41
CA VAL A 261 -15.38 -1.35 9.48
C VAL A 261 -16.07 -0.91 10.75
N ASN A 262 -16.98 -1.74 11.28
CA ASN A 262 -17.55 -1.56 12.61
C ASN A 262 -16.85 -2.47 13.62
N LYS A 263 -16.00 -1.89 14.48
CA LYS A 263 -15.19 -2.61 15.47
C LYS A 263 -16.05 -3.34 16.51
N LYS A 264 -17.19 -2.77 16.87
CA LYS A 264 -18.07 -3.33 17.89
C LYS A 264 -18.81 -4.59 17.42
N THR A 265 -19.28 -4.59 16.19
CA THR A 265 -20.05 -5.72 15.62
C THR A 265 -19.20 -6.67 14.82
N GLY A 266 -17.96 -6.26 14.45
CA GLY A 266 -17.08 -7.00 13.55
C GLY A 266 -17.58 -7.04 12.09
N LYS A 267 -18.55 -6.18 11.73
CA LYS A 267 -19.07 -6.10 10.36
C LYS A 267 -18.18 -5.24 9.49
N ILE A 268 -17.99 -5.68 8.27
CA ILE A 268 -17.27 -4.95 7.21
C ILE A 268 -18.23 -4.78 6.04
N LEU A 269 -18.32 -3.55 5.53
CA LEU A 269 -19.04 -3.21 4.31
C LEU A 269 -18.03 -2.74 3.27
N LEU A 270 -18.09 -3.30 2.07
CA LEU A 270 -17.32 -2.83 0.92
C LEU A 270 -18.27 -2.13 -0.05
N THR A 271 -17.99 -0.84 -0.30
CA THR A 271 -18.73 -0.02 -1.26
C THR A 271 -17.81 0.29 -2.43
N THR A 272 -18.08 -0.31 -3.60
CA THR A 272 -17.34 -0.05 -4.83
C THR A 272 -18.03 1.07 -5.61
N THR A 273 -17.26 2.07 -6.04
CA THR A 273 -17.74 3.13 -6.93
C THR A 273 -17.12 2.94 -8.31
N PRO A 274 -17.93 2.78 -9.36
CA PRO A 274 -17.41 2.62 -10.72
C PRO A 274 -16.49 3.79 -11.12
N ARG A 275 -15.37 3.49 -11.74
CA ARG A 275 -14.36 4.48 -12.12
C ARG A 275 -14.89 5.54 -13.10
N ASP A 276 -15.87 5.19 -13.92
CA ASP A 276 -16.49 6.07 -14.91
C ASP A 276 -17.67 6.87 -14.35
N SER A 277 -17.95 6.80 -13.04
CA SER A 277 -18.98 7.63 -12.40
C SER A 277 -18.69 9.12 -12.65
N TYR A 278 -19.70 9.85 -13.15
CA TYR A 278 -19.61 11.26 -13.45
C TYR A 278 -19.87 12.07 -12.18
N VAL A 279 -18.82 12.59 -11.58
CA VAL A 279 -18.84 13.23 -10.26
C VAL A 279 -18.12 14.57 -10.29
N LYS A 280 -18.43 15.45 -9.33
CA LYS A 280 -17.70 16.70 -9.16
C LYS A 280 -16.35 16.42 -8.52
N ILE A 281 -15.26 16.69 -9.24
CA ILE A 281 -13.89 16.46 -8.76
C ILE A 281 -13.52 17.51 -7.72
N ALA A 282 -13.02 17.07 -6.57
CA ALA A 282 -12.49 17.94 -5.52
C ALA A 282 -11.00 18.20 -5.72
N ASP A 283 -10.50 19.34 -5.27
CA ASP A 283 -9.06 19.71 -5.20
C ASP A 283 -8.33 19.69 -6.56
N GLY A 284 -9.06 19.69 -7.65
CA GLY A 284 -8.48 19.65 -8.98
C GLY A 284 -9.54 19.83 -10.07
N GLY A 285 -9.13 19.86 -11.35
CA GLY A 285 -10.05 19.92 -12.47
C GLY A 285 -10.97 21.13 -12.47
N ASN A 286 -10.59 22.21 -11.79
CA ASN A 286 -11.39 23.43 -11.63
C ASN A 286 -12.77 23.17 -10.98
N ASN A 287 -12.89 22.16 -10.13
CA ASN A 287 -14.13 21.71 -9.51
C ASN A 287 -15.25 21.36 -10.52
N GLN A 288 -14.89 20.95 -11.72
CA GLN A 288 -15.84 20.53 -12.73
C GLN A 288 -16.22 19.05 -12.54
N TYR A 289 -17.32 18.66 -13.20
CA TYR A 289 -17.71 17.25 -13.27
C TYR A 289 -16.83 16.51 -14.27
N ASP A 290 -16.36 15.33 -13.87
CA ASP A 290 -15.58 14.43 -14.73
C ASP A 290 -15.74 12.98 -14.21
N LYS A 291 -15.11 12.01 -14.87
CA LYS A 291 -15.03 10.63 -14.40
C LYS A 291 -14.28 10.55 -13.08
N LEU A 292 -14.80 9.76 -12.15
CA LEU A 292 -14.17 9.57 -10.83
C LEU A 292 -12.68 9.14 -10.93
N THR A 293 -12.33 8.30 -11.91
CA THR A 293 -10.95 7.86 -12.14
C THR A 293 -9.98 9.04 -12.33
N HIS A 294 -10.46 10.17 -12.91
CA HIS A 294 -9.65 11.36 -13.15
C HIS A 294 -9.33 12.15 -11.88
N ALA A 295 -10.07 11.96 -10.78
CA ALA A 295 -9.68 12.53 -9.49
C ALA A 295 -8.28 12.07 -9.07
N GLY A 296 -7.92 10.82 -9.39
CA GLY A 296 -6.58 10.28 -9.15
C GLY A 296 -5.46 11.04 -9.84
N LEU A 297 -5.71 11.72 -10.97
CA LEU A 297 -4.73 12.54 -11.70
C LEU A 297 -4.30 13.79 -10.92
N TYR A 298 -5.15 14.23 -9.99
CA TYR A 298 -4.86 15.35 -9.08
C TYR A 298 -4.32 14.88 -7.72
N GLY A 299 -4.15 13.57 -7.54
CA GLY A 299 -3.60 12.93 -6.33
C GLY A 299 -4.64 12.20 -5.51
N VAL A 300 -4.15 11.46 -4.50
CA VAL A 300 -5.03 10.64 -3.65
C VAL A 300 -5.97 11.48 -2.79
N ASP A 301 -5.56 12.67 -2.35
CA ASP A 301 -6.42 13.59 -1.60
C ASP A 301 -7.64 14.01 -2.41
N SER A 302 -7.46 14.31 -3.70
CA SER A 302 -8.56 14.63 -4.61
C SER A 302 -9.57 13.48 -4.72
N SER A 303 -9.09 12.23 -4.85
CA SER A 303 -9.97 11.06 -4.87
C SER A 303 -10.73 10.89 -3.54
N ILE A 304 -10.04 11.08 -2.40
CA ILE A 304 -10.64 11.00 -1.06
C ILE A 304 -11.74 12.05 -0.90
N HIS A 305 -11.43 13.32 -1.13
CA HIS A 305 -12.37 14.42 -0.96
C HIS A 305 -13.55 14.35 -1.96
N THR A 306 -13.30 13.85 -3.18
CA THR A 306 -14.36 13.58 -4.16
C THR A 306 -15.35 12.54 -3.61
N LEU A 307 -14.88 11.43 -3.06
CA LEU A 307 -15.71 10.37 -2.48
C LEU A 307 -16.38 10.80 -1.18
N GLU A 308 -15.69 11.56 -0.32
CA GLU A 308 -16.28 12.15 0.90
C GLU A 308 -17.46 13.05 0.54
N ASN A 309 -17.30 13.90 -0.47
CA ASN A 309 -18.36 14.80 -0.95
C ASN A 309 -19.52 14.03 -1.59
N LEU A 310 -19.22 12.96 -2.34
CA LEU A 310 -20.24 12.14 -3.02
C LEU A 310 -21.14 11.41 -2.00
N TYR A 311 -20.56 10.85 -0.97
CA TYR A 311 -21.27 10.00 0.00
C TYR A 311 -21.65 10.72 1.30
N GLY A 312 -21.16 11.93 1.54
CA GLY A 312 -21.38 12.68 2.80
C GLY A 312 -20.73 12.01 4.01
N ILE A 313 -19.62 11.32 3.82
CA ILE A 313 -18.88 10.59 4.87
C ILE A 313 -17.49 11.18 5.07
N LYS A 314 -16.79 10.71 6.11
CA LYS A 314 -15.36 10.95 6.30
C LYS A 314 -14.57 9.68 6.08
N ILE A 315 -13.43 9.81 5.42
CA ILE A 315 -12.46 8.74 5.20
C ILE A 315 -11.33 8.92 6.21
N ASP A 316 -11.15 7.91 7.06
CA ASP A 316 -10.18 7.97 8.17
C ASP A 316 -8.79 7.49 7.74
N TYR A 317 -8.75 6.52 6.81
CA TYR A 317 -7.54 5.89 6.32
C TYR A 317 -7.63 5.65 4.82
N TYR A 318 -6.48 5.49 4.18
CA TYR A 318 -6.45 5.03 2.80
C TYR A 318 -5.35 3.99 2.57
N ALA A 319 -5.56 3.13 1.58
CA ALA A 319 -4.59 2.20 1.03
C ALA A 319 -4.52 2.41 -0.49
N ARG A 320 -3.32 2.55 -1.01
CA ARG A 320 -3.09 2.72 -2.44
C ARG A 320 -2.30 1.53 -2.97
N LEU A 321 -2.82 0.90 -4.01
CA LEU A 321 -2.23 -0.27 -4.63
C LEU A 321 -1.96 0.03 -6.11
N ASN A 322 -0.83 -0.42 -6.59
CA ASN A 322 -0.52 -0.56 -8.01
C ASN A 322 -0.14 -2.01 -8.30
N PHE A 323 0.17 -2.35 -9.54
CA PHE A 323 0.51 -3.73 -9.90
C PHE A 323 1.67 -4.29 -9.08
N THR A 324 2.72 -3.50 -8.85
CA THR A 324 3.88 -3.94 -8.04
C THR A 324 3.49 -4.25 -6.60
N SER A 325 2.72 -3.39 -5.95
CA SER A 325 2.27 -3.60 -4.57
C SER A 325 1.20 -4.69 -4.46
N PHE A 326 0.35 -4.84 -5.49
CA PHE A 326 -0.62 -5.93 -5.58
C PHE A 326 0.08 -7.30 -5.64
N LEU A 327 1.07 -7.46 -6.52
CA LEU A 327 1.87 -8.70 -6.60
C LEU A 327 2.50 -9.04 -5.24
N LYS A 328 3.14 -8.07 -4.58
CA LYS A 328 3.73 -8.26 -3.25
C LYS A 328 2.70 -8.63 -2.18
N LEU A 329 1.51 -8.04 -2.23
CA LEU A 329 0.42 -8.35 -1.30
C LEU A 329 -0.01 -9.81 -1.45
N ILE A 330 -0.28 -10.27 -2.67
CA ILE A 330 -0.69 -11.65 -2.95
C ILE A 330 0.40 -12.64 -2.55
N ASP A 331 1.68 -12.37 -2.87
CA ASP A 331 2.80 -13.22 -2.45
C ASP A 331 2.92 -13.31 -0.92
N THR A 332 2.71 -12.18 -0.22
CA THR A 332 2.81 -12.15 1.25
C THR A 332 1.75 -13.02 1.92
N VAL A 333 0.54 -13.09 1.36
CA VAL A 333 -0.53 -13.94 1.89
C VAL A 333 -0.46 -15.38 1.38
N GLY A 334 0.51 -15.70 0.51
CA GLY A 334 0.72 -17.05 -0.02
C GLY A 334 -0.22 -17.44 -1.17
N GLY A 335 -0.78 -16.45 -1.88
CA GLY A 335 -1.79 -16.64 -2.91
C GLY A 335 -3.21 -16.47 -2.39
N VAL A 336 -4.18 -16.55 -3.29
CA VAL A 336 -5.62 -16.45 -2.98
C VAL A 336 -6.42 -17.53 -3.70
N ASP A 337 -7.43 -18.07 -3.04
CA ASP A 337 -8.39 -18.97 -3.65
C ASP A 337 -9.63 -18.18 -4.07
N VAL A 338 -9.98 -18.26 -5.35
CA VAL A 338 -11.15 -17.58 -5.91
C VAL A 338 -12.04 -18.57 -6.64
N TYR A 339 -13.34 -18.33 -6.60
CA TYR A 339 -14.28 -19.07 -7.44
C TYR A 339 -14.41 -18.37 -8.79
N ASN A 340 -14.05 -19.07 -9.85
CA ASN A 340 -14.14 -18.58 -11.23
C ASN A 340 -15.45 -19.08 -11.86
N ASP A 341 -16.34 -18.17 -12.23
CA ASP A 341 -17.65 -18.49 -12.77
C ASP A 341 -17.59 -19.08 -14.20
N GLN A 342 -16.55 -18.76 -14.96
CA GLN A 342 -16.37 -19.21 -16.33
C GLN A 342 -14.91 -19.45 -16.67
N ALA A 343 -14.62 -20.47 -17.48
CA ALA A 343 -13.27 -20.72 -17.95
C ALA A 343 -12.85 -19.64 -18.97
N PHE A 344 -11.63 -19.11 -18.81
CA PHE A 344 -11.04 -18.17 -19.76
C PHE A 344 -9.52 -18.24 -19.78
N THR A 345 -8.92 -17.65 -20.79
CA THR A 345 -7.46 -17.42 -20.87
C THR A 345 -7.20 -15.92 -20.86
N SER A 346 -6.39 -15.47 -19.91
CA SER A 346 -6.07 -14.04 -19.81
C SER A 346 -5.21 -13.56 -20.99
N ARG A 347 -5.49 -12.35 -21.47
CA ARG A 347 -4.59 -11.66 -22.43
C ARG A 347 -3.23 -11.34 -21.82
N HIS A 348 -3.24 -10.97 -20.53
CA HIS A 348 -2.03 -10.65 -19.78
C HIS A 348 -1.47 -11.91 -19.15
N GLY A 349 -0.24 -12.30 -19.53
CA GLY A 349 0.43 -13.50 -19.03
C GLY A 349 -0.04 -14.82 -19.67
N ARG A 350 -1.11 -14.81 -20.48
CA ARG A 350 -1.70 -16.01 -21.15
C ARG A 350 -1.94 -17.17 -20.17
N PHE A 351 -2.44 -16.86 -18.98
CA PHE A 351 -2.80 -17.85 -17.98
C PHE A 351 -4.17 -18.46 -18.29
N GLU A 352 -4.27 -19.76 -18.13
CA GLU A 352 -5.56 -20.47 -18.20
C GLU A 352 -6.22 -20.53 -16.83
N PHE A 353 -7.50 -20.17 -16.78
CA PHE A 353 -8.33 -20.18 -15.57
C PHE A 353 -9.54 -21.10 -15.83
N PRO A 354 -9.56 -22.33 -15.28
CA PRO A 354 -10.70 -23.20 -15.35
C PRO A 354 -11.87 -22.65 -14.53
N GLN A 355 -13.10 -23.08 -14.86
CA GLN A 355 -14.28 -22.83 -14.04
C GLN A 355 -14.16 -23.55 -12.69
N GLY A 356 -14.64 -22.95 -11.61
CA GLY A 356 -14.61 -23.48 -10.24
C GLY A 356 -13.58 -22.80 -9.35
N MET A 357 -13.20 -23.48 -8.26
CA MET A 357 -12.17 -22.95 -7.34
C MET A 357 -10.80 -23.01 -7.97
N VAL A 358 -10.11 -21.89 -8.02
CA VAL A 358 -8.75 -21.77 -8.54
C VAL A 358 -7.86 -21.08 -7.51
N HIS A 359 -6.66 -21.65 -7.31
CA HIS A 359 -5.62 -21.00 -6.52
C HIS A 359 -4.76 -20.13 -7.40
N LEU A 360 -4.64 -18.85 -7.03
CA LEU A 360 -3.91 -17.83 -7.78
C LEU A 360 -2.68 -17.38 -6.98
N ASN A 361 -1.50 -17.60 -7.55
CA ASN A 361 -0.31 -16.87 -7.11
C ASN A 361 -0.37 -15.42 -7.61
N ALA A 362 0.60 -14.59 -7.24
CA ALA A 362 0.58 -13.15 -7.55
C ALA A 362 0.40 -12.85 -9.04
N GLU A 363 1.17 -13.50 -9.92
CA GLU A 363 1.11 -13.28 -11.38
C GLU A 363 -0.24 -13.70 -11.97
N LYS A 364 -0.74 -14.86 -11.58
CA LYS A 364 -2.07 -15.33 -12.00
C LYS A 364 -3.18 -14.43 -11.46
N ALA A 365 -3.08 -13.99 -10.20
CA ALA A 365 -4.06 -13.07 -9.62
C ALA A 365 -4.09 -11.74 -10.39
N LEU A 366 -2.93 -11.21 -10.77
CA LEU A 366 -2.86 -10.00 -11.60
C LEU A 366 -3.46 -10.24 -12.99
N GLY A 367 -3.15 -11.37 -13.64
CA GLY A 367 -3.74 -11.75 -14.92
C GLY A 367 -5.26 -11.91 -14.84
N PHE A 368 -5.75 -12.48 -13.73
CA PHE A 368 -7.18 -12.69 -13.48
C PHE A 368 -7.95 -11.37 -13.36
N VAL A 369 -7.50 -10.46 -12.50
CA VAL A 369 -8.22 -9.19 -12.24
C VAL A 369 -8.11 -8.17 -13.40
N ARG A 370 -7.15 -8.36 -14.30
CA ARG A 370 -6.97 -7.49 -15.48
C ARG A 370 -7.71 -7.97 -16.73
N GLU A 371 -8.30 -9.18 -16.69
CA GLU A 371 -8.97 -9.69 -17.88
C GLU A 371 -10.29 -8.95 -18.11
N ARG A 372 -10.51 -8.52 -19.35
CA ARG A 372 -11.70 -7.79 -19.80
C ARG A 372 -12.32 -8.36 -21.07
N TYR A 373 -11.52 -8.97 -21.92
CA TYR A 373 -11.90 -9.34 -23.27
C TYR A 373 -12.18 -10.82 -23.44
N GLY A 374 -11.63 -11.67 -22.58
CA GLY A 374 -11.84 -13.12 -22.59
C GLY A 374 -13.10 -13.59 -21.90
N LEU A 375 -13.90 -12.67 -21.34
CA LEU A 375 -15.09 -12.97 -20.57
C LEU A 375 -16.34 -12.86 -21.44
N ALA A 376 -17.28 -13.80 -21.31
CA ALA A 376 -18.50 -13.88 -22.13
C ALA A 376 -19.45 -12.68 -21.93
N GLY A 377 -19.37 -11.98 -20.81
CA GLY A 377 -20.16 -10.78 -20.48
C GLY A 377 -19.45 -9.44 -20.75
N GLY A 378 -18.22 -9.46 -21.24
CA GLY A 378 -17.39 -8.26 -21.33
C GLY A 378 -16.89 -7.78 -19.98
N ASP A 379 -16.57 -6.48 -19.91
CA ASP A 379 -16.10 -5.81 -18.68
C ASP A 379 -17.28 -5.65 -17.70
N ASN A 380 -17.24 -6.38 -16.58
CA ASN A 380 -18.22 -6.26 -15.51
C ASN A 380 -17.74 -5.33 -14.41
#